data_7e0fd72d787f5019838f2dd6d8e54a53
#
_entry.id   7e0fd72d787f5019838f2dd6d8e54a53
#
_cell.length_a   1.000
_cell.length_b   1.000
_cell.length_c   1.000
_cell.angle_alpha   90.00
_cell.angle_beta   90.00
_cell.angle_gamma   90.00
#
_symmetry.space_group_name_H-M   'P 1'
#
loop_
_entity.id
_entity.type
_entity.pdbx_description
1 polymer ?
#
loop_
_entity_poly.entity_id
_entity_poly.type
_entity_poly.pdbx_seq_one_letter_code
_entity_poly.pdbx_strand_id
1 'polypeptide(L)'
;MTASRPVSILIAALGGHGGGVLTEWIVGAAAHAGYAAQATSIPGVAQRTGATTYYVEVFPERLAPGAPQPVFSLYPTPGDVDVVIASELLEAGRTIEMDYASPARTTVIASTHRLFSIAEKSAPGDGVFPREALEAAARRLARRFVGFDGLALARQHQSEVNALLLGALAGCRALPMTAGDFEAAIREGGVAVERNVRGLKAGVELLAAGPPAETRPAARRWAELRAERAAALGRRGADFTDLAARVEAEFPEPLHPVLGEAVARLIDYQDRGYALVYLDRVRALRALNRGLRLVEAFARRLAVWMTYEDAIRVADLKTRGGRFDRIRREQGTPEGAILVVTDYLKPDLDELYGILPAAIGGPIARWAERRWPEGRPTVGQHVRTTTVLGFLRIWSLARMRGLRPRSLRRQREFALMARWEEAVHAAARLDETLACEVAELANVVKGYGEVRRRLSGALACCLDEVVRPAIEADPAAAGFTRAAERIRTERLRLLSEETPSHPLPSGESSGNPLPSGERAG
;
A
#
# COMPACT_ATOMS: atom_id res chain seq x y z
N MET A 1 -49.09 -12.29 -13.86
CA MET A 1 -48.36 -11.25 -13.10
C MET A 1 -47.07 -11.89 -12.63
N THR A 2 -45.94 -11.52 -13.20
CA THR A 2 -44.64 -11.92 -12.69
C THR A 2 -44.50 -11.30 -11.32
N ALA A 3 -44.36 -12.12 -10.26
CA ALA A 3 -44.15 -11.63 -8.91
C ALA A 3 -42.89 -10.73 -8.88
N SER A 4 -43.03 -9.52 -8.35
CA SER A 4 -41.88 -8.63 -8.15
C SER A 4 -40.89 -9.30 -7.20
N ARG A 5 -39.62 -9.34 -7.58
CA ARG A 5 -38.57 -9.88 -6.73
C ARG A 5 -37.84 -8.74 -6.00
N PRO A 6 -37.24 -9.02 -4.83
CA PRO A 6 -36.39 -8.06 -4.17
C PRO A 6 -35.20 -7.62 -5.05
N VAL A 7 -34.80 -6.37 -4.89
CA VAL A 7 -33.53 -5.83 -5.44
C VAL A 7 -32.42 -6.17 -4.48
N SER A 8 -31.42 -6.90 -4.95
CA SER A 8 -30.31 -7.40 -4.15
C SER A 8 -29.08 -6.51 -4.25
N ILE A 9 -28.47 -6.19 -3.11
CA ILE A 9 -27.31 -5.32 -2.99
C ILE A 9 -26.24 -6.04 -2.17
N LEU A 10 -25.05 -6.15 -2.72
CA LEU A 10 -23.88 -6.69 -2.05
C LEU A 10 -22.89 -5.55 -1.75
N ILE A 11 -22.58 -5.31 -0.49
CA ILE A 11 -21.63 -4.29 -0.05
C ILE A 11 -20.35 -5.00 0.38
N ALA A 12 -19.27 -4.77 -0.35
CA ALA A 12 -17.93 -5.26 -0.04
C ALA A 12 -17.09 -4.10 0.51
N ALA A 13 -16.76 -4.18 1.80
CA ALA A 13 -16.05 -3.11 2.48
C ALA A 13 -14.88 -3.64 3.29
N LEU A 14 -13.81 -2.87 3.37
CA LEU A 14 -12.75 -3.10 4.34
C LEU A 14 -13.21 -2.68 5.74
N GLY A 15 -12.71 -3.38 6.76
CA GLY A 15 -12.97 -3.03 8.14
C GLY A 15 -12.61 -1.56 8.43
N GLY A 16 -13.56 -0.82 9.01
CA GLY A 16 -13.41 0.61 9.26
C GLY A 16 -13.87 1.55 8.13
N HIS A 17 -14.27 1.04 6.95
CA HIS A 17 -14.73 1.87 5.82
C HIS A 17 -16.24 2.17 5.86
N GLY A 18 -16.88 1.95 7.00
CA GLY A 18 -18.28 2.31 7.20
C GLY A 18 -19.28 1.46 6.40
N GLY A 19 -18.95 0.20 6.06
CA GLY A 19 -19.86 -0.70 5.36
C GLY A 19 -21.15 -0.97 6.15
N GLY A 20 -21.06 -1.19 7.45
CA GLY A 20 -22.22 -1.34 8.34
C GLY A 20 -23.11 -0.11 8.36
N VAL A 21 -22.51 1.07 8.49
CA VAL A 21 -23.24 2.36 8.47
C VAL A 21 -23.95 2.57 7.13
N LEU A 22 -23.29 2.24 6.02
CA LEU A 22 -23.89 2.28 4.68
C LEU A 22 -25.10 1.35 4.59
N THR A 23 -24.99 0.15 5.15
CA THR A 23 -26.08 -0.83 5.22
C THR A 23 -27.26 -0.29 6.02
N GLU A 24 -27.01 0.29 7.20
CA GLU A 24 -28.03 0.91 8.06
C GLU A 24 -28.75 2.06 7.35
N TRP A 25 -28.04 2.91 6.63
CA TRP A 25 -28.65 3.99 5.85
C TRP A 25 -29.55 3.48 4.72
N ILE A 26 -29.17 2.39 4.04
CA ILE A 26 -29.99 1.79 2.96
C ILE A 26 -31.28 1.22 3.55
N VAL A 27 -31.18 0.46 4.64
CA VAL A 27 -32.35 -0.12 5.33
C VAL A 27 -33.24 0.98 5.94
N GLY A 28 -32.64 1.98 6.58
CA GLY A 28 -33.35 3.14 7.12
C GLY A 28 -34.09 3.93 6.04
N ALA A 29 -33.47 4.17 4.88
CA ALA A 29 -34.11 4.84 3.76
C ALA A 29 -35.29 4.03 3.19
N ALA A 30 -35.17 2.71 3.11
CA ALA A 30 -36.26 1.83 2.71
C ALA A 30 -37.43 1.90 3.70
N ALA A 31 -37.14 1.83 5.00
CA ALA A 31 -38.16 1.94 6.04
C ALA A 31 -38.87 3.31 6.02
N HIS A 32 -38.11 4.41 5.91
CA HIS A 32 -38.62 5.77 5.79
C HIS A 32 -39.57 5.93 4.59
N ALA A 33 -39.20 5.33 3.46
CA ALA A 33 -39.99 5.37 2.21
C ALA A 33 -41.14 4.34 2.18
N GLY A 34 -41.28 3.48 3.21
CA GLY A 34 -42.34 2.48 3.33
C GLY A 34 -42.13 1.22 2.51
N TYR A 35 -40.87 0.87 2.22
CA TYR A 35 -40.48 -0.38 1.54
C TYR A 35 -39.98 -1.41 2.54
N ALA A 36 -40.32 -2.69 2.33
CA ALA A 36 -39.76 -3.79 3.10
C ALA A 36 -38.29 -4.04 2.69
N ALA A 37 -37.39 -4.14 3.65
CA ALA A 37 -35.98 -4.42 3.44
C ALA A 37 -35.41 -5.31 4.54
N GLN A 38 -34.39 -6.10 4.19
CA GLN A 38 -33.64 -6.93 5.12
C GLN A 38 -32.14 -6.78 4.83
N ALA A 39 -31.34 -6.78 5.88
CA ALA A 39 -29.90 -6.81 5.78
C ALA A 39 -29.30 -7.94 6.59
N THR A 40 -28.23 -8.53 6.07
CA THR A 40 -27.39 -9.50 6.78
C THR A 40 -25.92 -9.08 6.67
N SER A 41 -25.12 -9.43 7.68
CA SER A 41 -23.68 -9.21 7.66
C SER A 41 -22.94 -10.54 7.65
N ILE A 42 -21.95 -10.65 6.79
CA ILE A 42 -21.05 -11.80 6.70
C ILE A 42 -19.70 -11.30 7.18
N PRO A 43 -19.37 -11.44 8.48
CA PRO A 43 -18.11 -10.95 9.01
C PRO A 43 -16.94 -11.72 8.39
N GLY A 44 -15.94 -10.99 7.91
CA GLY A 44 -14.68 -11.57 7.47
C GLY A 44 -13.88 -12.11 8.66
N VAL A 45 -13.11 -13.16 8.44
CA VAL A 45 -12.35 -13.88 9.48
C VAL A 45 -11.24 -13.04 10.13
N ALA A 46 -10.86 -11.89 9.57
CA ALA A 46 -9.80 -11.01 10.08
C ALA A 46 -10.34 -9.66 10.58
N GLN A 47 -10.40 -9.50 11.87
CA GLN A 47 -11.03 -8.34 12.56
C GLN A 47 -10.35 -6.96 12.36
N ARG A 48 -9.17 -6.83 11.75
CA ARG A 48 -8.46 -5.53 11.65
C ARG A 48 -8.11 -5.04 10.25
N THR A 49 -8.18 -5.91 9.24
CA THR A 49 -7.97 -5.56 7.82
C THR A 49 -8.73 -6.51 6.90
N GLY A 50 -9.68 -7.30 7.46
CA GLY A 50 -10.48 -8.24 6.72
C GLY A 50 -11.59 -7.54 5.95
N ALA A 51 -11.85 -8.04 4.75
CA ALA A 51 -13.02 -7.69 3.99
C ALA A 51 -14.28 -8.14 4.74
N THR A 52 -15.21 -7.22 4.93
CA THR A 52 -16.53 -7.52 5.47
C THR A 52 -17.56 -7.36 4.36
N THR A 53 -18.46 -8.31 4.26
CA THR A 53 -19.51 -8.28 3.25
C THR A 53 -20.86 -8.08 3.95
N TYR A 54 -21.69 -7.19 3.41
CA TYR A 54 -23.07 -7.01 3.84
C TYR A 54 -23.97 -7.30 2.65
N TYR A 55 -25.10 -7.94 2.92
CA TYR A 55 -26.09 -8.24 1.89
C TYR A 55 -27.42 -7.59 2.28
N VAL A 56 -28.00 -6.85 1.35
CA VAL A 56 -29.26 -6.14 1.55
C VAL A 56 -30.22 -6.52 0.44
N GLU A 57 -31.46 -6.81 0.80
CA GLU A 57 -32.57 -6.94 -0.16
C GLU A 57 -33.64 -5.89 0.15
N VAL A 58 -34.13 -5.22 -0.89
CA VAL A 58 -35.21 -4.24 -0.82
C VAL A 58 -36.35 -4.69 -1.73
N PHE A 59 -37.54 -4.88 -1.20
CA PHE A 59 -38.70 -5.20 -2.02
C PHE A 59 -39.17 -3.93 -2.75
N PRO A 60 -39.30 -3.94 -4.09
CA PRO A 60 -39.44 -2.72 -4.88
C PRO A 60 -40.86 -2.12 -4.85
N GLU A 61 -41.84 -2.79 -4.21
CA GLU A 61 -43.21 -2.34 -4.08
C GLU A 61 -43.58 -2.08 -2.64
N ARG A 62 -44.41 -1.07 -2.37
CA ARG A 62 -44.99 -0.84 -1.05
C ARG A 62 -46.06 -1.87 -0.77
N LEU A 63 -45.99 -2.50 0.39
CA LEU A 63 -46.94 -3.51 0.78
C LEU A 63 -48.27 -2.85 1.24
N ALA A 64 -49.39 -3.37 0.76
CA ALA A 64 -50.68 -2.98 1.27
C ALA A 64 -50.85 -3.44 2.75
N PRO A 65 -51.63 -2.74 3.58
CA PRO A 65 -51.90 -3.19 4.95
C PRO A 65 -52.44 -4.63 4.96
N GLY A 66 -51.77 -5.52 5.72
CA GLY A 66 -52.16 -6.94 5.82
C GLY A 66 -51.65 -7.84 4.67
N ALA A 67 -50.90 -7.30 3.72
CA ALA A 67 -50.27 -8.13 2.69
C ALA A 67 -49.20 -9.06 3.31
N PRO A 68 -49.00 -10.28 2.74
CA PRO A 68 -47.96 -11.17 3.20
C PRO A 68 -46.59 -10.51 3.01
N GLN A 69 -45.71 -10.70 4.01
CA GLN A 69 -44.34 -10.18 3.92
C GLN A 69 -43.55 -10.92 2.84
N PRO A 70 -42.72 -10.21 2.07
CA PRO A 70 -41.83 -10.85 1.09
C PRO A 70 -40.82 -11.75 1.81
N VAL A 71 -40.43 -12.83 1.13
CA VAL A 71 -39.35 -13.70 1.61
C VAL A 71 -38.04 -13.15 1.09
N PHE A 72 -37.12 -12.84 2.00
CA PHE A 72 -35.79 -12.35 1.71
C PHE A 72 -34.75 -13.46 1.84
N SER A 73 -33.70 -13.39 1.02
CA SER A 73 -32.54 -14.26 1.12
C SER A 73 -31.57 -13.78 2.21
N LEU A 74 -30.91 -14.73 2.87
CA LEU A 74 -29.88 -14.40 3.87
C LEU A 74 -28.49 -14.18 3.21
N TYR A 75 -28.28 -14.72 2.02
CA TYR A 75 -26.98 -14.70 1.33
C TYR A 75 -27.15 -14.34 -0.14
N PRO A 76 -26.15 -13.65 -0.74
CA PRO A 76 -26.15 -13.37 -2.17
C PRO A 76 -25.98 -14.67 -2.96
N THR A 77 -26.66 -14.76 -4.09
CA THR A 77 -26.47 -15.85 -5.06
C THR A 77 -25.54 -15.37 -6.17
N PRO A 78 -24.47 -16.11 -6.50
CA PRO A 78 -23.59 -15.80 -7.63
C PRO A 78 -24.39 -15.57 -8.92
N GLY A 79 -24.05 -14.52 -9.67
CA GLY A 79 -24.72 -14.14 -10.91
C GLY A 79 -26.10 -13.48 -10.74
N ASP A 80 -26.66 -13.40 -9.55
CA ASP A 80 -28.00 -12.88 -9.27
C ASP A 80 -28.06 -11.62 -8.38
N VAL A 81 -26.94 -10.90 -8.29
CA VAL A 81 -26.86 -9.63 -7.56
C VAL A 81 -27.13 -8.44 -8.49
N ASP A 82 -28.06 -7.55 -8.08
CA ASP A 82 -28.41 -6.37 -8.89
C ASP A 82 -27.38 -5.25 -8.75
N VAL A 83 -26.90 -5.00 -7.53
CA VAL A 83 -25.92 -3.95 -7.25
C VAL A 83 -24.80 -4.50 -6.37
N VAL A 84 -23.58 -4.26 -6.76
CA VAL A 84 -22.37 -4.42 -5.93
C VAL A 84 -21.85 -3.03 -5.58
N ILE A 85 -21.61 -2.78 -4.29
CA ILE A 85 -20.97 -1.57 -3.80
C ILE A 85 -19.63 -1.96 -3.17
N ALA A 86 -18.53 -1.43 -3.69
CA ALA A 86 -17.20 -1.73 -3.20
C ALA A 86 -16.53 -0.48 -2.60
N SER A 87 -16.07 -0.57 -1.36
CA SER A 87 -15.44 0.56 -0.68
C SER A 87 -14.06 0.91 -1.23
N GLU A 88 -13.42 -0.01 -1.96
CA GLU A 88 -12.18 0.19 -2.69
C GLU A 88 -12.08 -0.81 -3.86
N LEU A 89 -11.08 -0.64 -4.74
CA LEU A 89 -11.05 -1.34 -6.02
C LEU A 89 -10.76 -2.86 -5.91
N LEU A 90 -9.94 -3.29 -4.95
CA LEU A 90 -9.66 -4.72 -4.76
C LEU A 90 -10.91 -5.46 -4.26
N GLU A 91 -11.74 -4.80 -3.46
CA GLU A 91 -13.02 -5.36 -3.01
C GLU A 91 -13.99 -5.56 -4.18
N ALA A 92 -13.99 -4.65 -5.17
CA ALA A 92 -14.72 -4.86 -6.43
C ALA A 92 -14.17 -6.09 -7.18
N GLY A 93 -12.85 -6.22 -7.28
CA GLY A 93 -12.20 -7.39 -7.88
C GLY A 93 -12.59 -8.69 -7.20
N ARG A 94 -12.62 -8.71 -5.86
CA ARG A 94 -13.02 -9.87 -5.06
C ARG A 94 -14.48 -10.30 -5.31
N THR A 95 -15.41 -9.34 -5.43
CA THR A 95 -16.81 -9.69 -5.75
C THR A 95 -16.97 -10.26 -7.16
N ILE A 96 -16.14 -9.83 -8.09
CA ILE A 96 -16.09 -10.37 -9.44
C ILE A 96 -15.50 -11.79 -9.45
N GLU A 97 -14.41 -12.02 -8.72
CA GLU A 97 -13.77 -13.34 -8.55
C GLU A 97 -14.72 -14.37 -7.93
N MET A 98 -15.61 -13.91 -7.05
CA MET A 98 -16.64 -14.75 -6.42
C MET A 98 -17.92 -14.90 -7.27
N ASP A 99 -17.89 -14.47 -8.53
CA ASP A 99 -18.99 -14.53 -9.49
C ASP A 99 -20.27 -13.74 -9.07
N TYR A 100 -20.17 -12.79 -8.14
CA TYR A 100 -21.34 -11.98 -7.75
C TYR A 100 -21.69 -10.91 -8.80
N ALA A 101 -20.74 -10.48 -9.63
CA ALA A 101 -21.00 -9.56 -10.74
C ALA A 101 -21.37 -10.32 -12.02
N SER A 102 -22.39 -9.84 -12.72
CA SER A 102 -22.88 -10.42 -13.97
C SER A 102 -23.06 -9.34 -15.04
N PRO A 103 -22.58 -9.55 -16.29
CA PRO A 103 -22.78 -8.61 -17.39
C PRO A 103 -24.25 -8.40 -17.75
N ALA A 104 -25.10 -9.39 -17.48
CA ALA A 104 -26.53 -9.32 -17.77
C ALA A 104 -27.29 -8.45 -16.76
N ARG A 105 -26.78 -8.29 -15.52
CA ARG A 105 -27.57 -7.76 -14.41
C ARG A 105 -26.87 -6.71 -13.58
N THR A 106 -25.64 -6.96 -13.13
CA THR A 106 -25.04 -6.28 -11.99
C THR A 106 -24.53 -4.88 -12.33
N THR A 107 -24.97 -3.88 -11.59
CA THR A 107 -24.31 -2.57 -11.53
C THR A 107 -23.25 -2.61 -10.43
N VAL A 108 -21.98 -2.40 -10.78
CA VAL A 108 -20.87 -2.30 -9.83
C VAL A 108 -20.54 -0.83 -9.58
N ILE A 109 -20.71 -0.38 -8.35
CA ILE A 109 -20.34 0.96 -7.86
C ILE A 109 -19.10 0.80 -6.99
N ALA A 110 -17.98 1.39 -7.36
CA ALA A 110 -16.73 1.19 -6.63
C ALA A 110 -15.92 2.48 -6.49
N SER A 111 -15.33 2.66 -5.32
CA SER A 111 -14.25 3.62 -5.20
C SER A 111 -12.97 3.04 -5.80
N THR A 112 -12.37 3.77 -6.74
CA THR A 112 -11.19 3.31 -7.48
C THR A 112 -9.86 3.59 -6.76
N HIS A 113 -9.89 4.20 -5.57
CA HIS A 113 -8.67 4.30 -4.75
C HIS A 113 -8.20 2.90 -4.33
N ARG A 114 -6.90 2.78 -4.03
CA ARG A 114 -6.29 1.50 -3.68
C ARG A 114 -5.82 1.52 -2.23
N LEU A 115 -6.26 0.51 -1.48
CA LEU A 115 -5.67 0.12 -0.21
C LEU A 115 -5.09 -1.28 -0.39
N PHE A 116 -3.77 -1.35 -0.35
CA PHE A 116 -3.09 -2.62 -0.53
C PHE A 116 -3.41 -3.58 0.60
N SER A 117 -3.88 -4.77 0.26
CA SER A 117 -4.12 -5.86 1.19
C SER A 117 -2.83 -6.32 1.90
N ILE A 118 -2.95 -7.11 2.95
CA ILE A 118 -1.77 -7.72 3.59
C ILE A 118 -1.04 -8.62 2.59
N ALA A 119 -1.78 -9.39 1.78
CA ALA A 119 -1.20 -10.23 0.76
C ALA A 119 -0.40 -9.43 -0.27
N GLU A 120 -0.92 -8.30 -0.75
CA GLU A 120 -0.19 -7.41 -1.67
C GLU A 120 1.04 -6.75 -1.01
N LYS A 121 0.94 -6.37 0.27
CA LYS A 121 2.06 -5.75 1.02
C LYS A 121 3.16 -6.73 1.38
N SER A 122 2.81 -7.98 1.64
CA SER A 122 3.71 -9.07 1.99
C SER A 122 4.09 -9.94 0.80
N ALA A 123 3.47 -9.73 -0.36
CA ALA A 123 3.82 -10.47 -1.55
C ALA A 123 5.30 -10.26 -1.92
N PRO A 124 5.99 -11.31 -2.26
CA PRO A 124 7.33 -11.23 -2.77
C PRO A 124 7.32 -10.61 -4.18
N GLY A 125 7.90 -9.44 -4.35
CA GLY A 125 7.92 -8.72 -5.62
C GLY A 125 6.82 -7.68 -5.78
N ASP A 126 6.37 -7.47 -7.00
CA ASP A 126 5.22 -6.63 -7.31
C ASP A 126 3.94 -7.47 -7.19
N GLY A 127 3.55 -7.77 -5.97
CA GLY A 127 2.31 -8.48 -5.66
C GLY A 127 1.06 -7.61 -5.74
N VAL A 128 1.21 -6.38 -6.21
CA VAL A 128 0.12 -5.43 -6.37
C VAL A 128 -0.67 -5.82 -7.62
N PHE A 129 -1.95 -6.10 -7.46
CA PHE A 129 -2.84 -6.28 -8.61
C PHE A 129 -2.90 -4.99 -9.44
N PRO A 130 -2.63 -5.04 -10.74
CA PRO A 130 -2.69 -3.86 -11.59
C PRO A 130 -4.10 -3.25 -11.57
N ARG A 131 -4.16 -1.96 -11.26
CA ARG A 131 -5.43 -1.22 -11.21
C ARG A 131 -6.20 -1.36 -12.51
N GLU A 132 -5.50 -1.20 -13.63
CA GLU A 132 -6.06 -1.28 -14.97
C GLU A 132 -6.72 -2.65 -15.26
N ALA A 133 -6.13 -3.73 -14.76
CA ALA A 133 -6.69 -5.08 -14.90
C ALA A 133 -7.99 -5.24 -14.11
N LEU A 134 -8.04 -4.71 -12.87
CA LEU A 134 -9.25 -4.75 -12.04
C LEU A 134 -10.39 -3.91 -12.66
N GLU A 135 -10.09 -2.70 -13.13
CA GLU A 135 -11.07 -1.85 -13.79
C GLU A 135 -11.56 -2.46 -15.11
N ALA A 136 -10.67 -3.03 -15.93
CA ALA A 136 -11.03 -3.72 -17.15
C ALA A 136 -11.93 -4.94 -16.89
N ALA A 137 -11.63 -5.71 -15.84
CA ALA A 137 -12.47 -6.84 -15.40
C ALA A 137 -13.86 -6.34 -14.96
N ALA A 138 -13.92 -5.27 -14.15
CA ALA A 138 -15.19 -4.69 -13.71
C ALA A 138 -16.05 -4.19 -14.89
N ARG A 139 -15.44 -3.50 -15.87
CA ARG A 139 -16.15 -3.04 -17.08
C ARG A 139 -16.66 -4.18 -17.96
N ARG A 140 -15.92 -5.29 -18.02
CA ARG A 140 -16.28 -6.46 -18.85
C ARG A 140 -17.32 -7.35 -18.21
N LEU A 141 -17.23 -7.54 -16.88
CA LEU A 141 -18.00 -8.53 -16.12
C LEU A 141 -19.19 -7.94 -15.35
N ALA A 142 -19.41 -6.62 -15.44
CA ALA A 142 -20.60 -5.96 -14.93
C ALA A 142 -21.46 -5.42 -16.10
N ARG A 143 -22.79 -5.37 -15.91
CA ARG A 143 -23.69 -4.67 -16.82
C ARG A 143 -23.36 -3.19 -16.90
N ARG A 144 -23.01 -2.58 -15.78
CA ARG A 144 -22.59 -1.18 -15.65
C ARG A 144 -21.52 -1.07 -14.57
N PHE A 145 -20.43 -0.40 -14.88
CA PHE A 145 -19.40 -0.05 -13.91
C PHE A 145 -19.40 1.45 -13.65
N VAL A 146 -19.54 1.82 -12.39
CA VAL A 146 -19.48 3.20 -11.87
C VAL A 146 -18.26 3.30 -10.95
N GLY A 147 -17.12 3.67 -11.52
CA GLY A 147 -15.85 3.82 -10.78
C GLY A 147 -15.51 5.30 -10.61
N PHE A 148 -15.06 5.70 -9.41
CA PHE A 148 -14.56 7.05 -9.11
C PHE A 148 -13.60 7.01 -7.93
N ASP A 149 -12.67 7.95 -7.85
CA ASP A 149 -11.78 8.06 -6.70
C ASP A 149 -12.54 8.64 -5.48
N GLY A 150 -13.19 7.74 -4.74
CA GLY A 150 -13.99 8.10 -3.57
C GLY A 150 -13.18 8.76 -2.47
N LEU A 151 -11.88 8.42 -2.31
CA LEU A 151 -11.04 9.02 -1.31
C LEU A 151 -10.67 10.48 -1.65
N ALA A 152 -10.38 10.76 -2.93
CA ALA A 152 -10.12 12.12 -3.39
C ALA A 152 -11.37 13.00 -3.26
N LEU A 153 -12.53 12.49 -3.69
CA LEU A 153 -13.81 13.19 -3.58
C LEU A 153 -14.24 13.39 -2.13
N ALA A 154 -14.05 12.39 -1.25
CA ALA A 154 -14.34 12.52 0.17
C ALA A 154 -13.53 13.66 0.81
N ARG A 155 -12.25 13.79 0.48
CA ARG A 155 -11.41 14.90 0.93
C ARG A 155 -11.88 16.24 0.39
N GLN A 156 -12.23 16.31 -0.90
CA GLN A 156 -12.73 17.53 -1.55
C GLN A 156 -14.02 18.02 -0.90
N HIS A 157 -14.96 17.13 -0.61
CA HIS A 157 -16.26 17.47 -0.04
C HIS A 157 -16.29 17.38 1.50
N GLN A 158 -15.13 17.16 2.14
CA GLN A 158 -15.03 16.97 3.60
C GLN A 158 -16.04 15.94 4.12
N SER A 159 -16.14 14.80 3.46
CA SER A 159 -17.08 13.73 3.71
C SER A 159 -16.38 12.38 3.91
N GLU A 160 -17.17 11.30 3.94
CA GLU A 160 -16.68 9.92 3.98
C GLU A 160 -16.99 9.20 2.67
N VAL A 161 -16.17 8.16 2.35
CA VAL A 161 -16.32 7.37 1.12
C VAL A 161 -17.67 6.65 1.07
N ASN A 162 -18.16 6.12 2.19
CA ASN A 162 -19.46 5.45 2.27
C ASN A 162 -20.64 6.36 1.93
N ALA A 163 -20.60 7.65 2.32
CA ALA A 163 -21.63 8.62 1.98
C ALA A 163 -21.66 8.95 0.48
N LEU A 164 -20.48 9.03 -0.15
CA LEU A 164 -20.35 9.18 -1.62
C LEU A 164 -20.89 7.96 -2.37
N LEU A 165 -20.58 6.75 -1.88
CA LEU A 165 -21.09 5.50 -2.46
C LEU A 165 -22.62 5.39 -2.33
N LEU A 166 -23.18 5.83 -1.19
CA LEU A 166 -24.62 5.95 -1.02
C LEU A 166 -25.24 6.92 -2.03
N GLY A 167 -24.60 8.08 -2.24
CA GLY A 167 -25.02 9.04 -3.24
C GLY A 167 -24.96 8.49 -4.67
N ALA A 168 -23.90 7.74 -5.00
CA ALA A 168 -23.80 7.06 -6.28
C ALA A 168 -24.88 5.98 -6.45
N LEU A 169 -25.22 5.23 -5.41
CA LEU A 169 -26.35 4.29 -5.41
C LEU A 169 -27.68 5.01 -5.70
N ALA A 170 -27.95 6.11 -5.00
CA ALA A 170 -29.16 6.92 -5.22
C ALA A 170 -29.20 7.48 -6.65
N GLY A 171 -28.06 7.98 -7.17
CA GLY A 171 -27.94 8.49 -8.53
C GLY A 171 -28.09 7.41 -9.62
N CYS A 172 -27.77 6.15 -9.33
CA CYS A 172 -28.00 5.02 -10.23
C CYS A 172 -29.48 4.67 -10.41
N ARG A 173 -30.34 5.12 -9.51
CA ARG A 173 -31.79 4.79 -9.49
C ARG A 173 -32.05 3.28 -9.54
N ALA A 174 -31.17 2.51 -8.90
CA ALA A 174 -31.32 1.05 -8.80
C ALA A 174 -32.38 0.62 -7.78
N LEU A 175 -32.74 1.51 -6.87
CA LEU A 175 -33.72 1.30 -5.80
C LEU A 175 -34.90 2.26 -5.97
N PRO A 176 -36.05 1.92 -5.40
CA PRO A 176 -37.25 2.73 -5.51
C PRO A 176 -37.24 4.00 -4.61
N MET A 177 -36.22 4.13 -3.75
CA MET A 177 -36.08 5.28 -2.85
C MET A 177 -35.46 6.47 -3.57
N THR A 178 -35.81 7.66 -3.12
CA THR A 178 -35.27 8.94 -3.59
C THR A 178 -34.00 9.35 -2.81
N ALA A 179 -33.25 10.31 -3.34
CA ALA A 179 -32.12 10.89 -2.61
C ALA A 179 -32.55 11.52 -1.27
N GLY A 180 -33.79 12.02 -1.18
CA GLY A 180 -34.36 12.57 0.07
C GLY A 180 -34.54 11.50 1.15
N ASP A 181 -34.92 10.29 0.77
CA ASP A 181 -35.11 9.18 1.72
C ASP A 181 -33.75 8.75 2.31
N PHE A 182 -32.70 8.75 1.50
CA PHE A 182 -31.33 8.51 1.98
C PHE A 182 -30.82 9.65 2.87
N GLU A 183 -31.13 10.91 2.54
CA GLU A 183 -30.78 12.06 3.39
C GLU A 183 -31.51 11.95 4.75
N ALA A 184 -32.78 11.56 4.76
CA ALA A 184 -33.54 11.33 6.00
C ALA A 184 -32.89 10.25 6.87
N ALA A 185 -32.49 9.11 6.29
CA ALA A 185 -31.80 8.04 7.01
C ALA A 185 -30.45 8.49 7.62
N ILE A 186 -29.67 9.30 6.90
CA ILE A 186 -28.44 9.89 7.45
C ILE A 186 -28.75 10.79 8.64
N ARG A 187 -29.80 11.62 8.55
CA ARG A 187 -30.19 12.55 9.63
C ARG A 187 -30.68 11.80 10.86
N GLU A 188 -31.43 10.73 10.67
CA GLU A 188 -31.93 9.87 11.76
C GLU A 188 -30.76 9.16 12.45
N GLY A 189 -29.75 8.70 11.72
CA GLY A 189 -28.56 8.08 12.29
C GLY A 189 -27.71 9.01 13.17
N GLY A 190 -27.86 10.32 13.07
CA GLY A 190 -27.32 11.31 14.00
C GLY A 190 -25.79 11.50 14.00
N VAL A 191 -25.02 10.70 13.24
CA VAL A 191 -23.55 10.73 13.25
C VAL A 191 -23.02 11.56 12.08
N ALA A 192 -22.28 12.62 12.38
CA ALA A 192 -21.63 13.50 11.39
C ALA A 192 -22.55 13.93 10.23
N VAL A 193 -23.81 14.23 10.54
CA VAL A 193 -24.94 14.39 9.63
C VAL A 193 -24.59 15.28 8.42
N GLU A 194 -24.20 16.55 8.67
CA GLU A 194 -23.94 17.50 7.59
C GLU A 194 -22.77 17.09 6.67
N ARG A 195 -21.79 16.40 7.26
CA ARG A 195 -20.66 15.85 6.53
C ARG A 195 -21.11 14.72 5.59
N ASN A 196 -21.93 13.81 6.07
CA ASN A 196 -22.44 12.67 5.30
C ASN A 196 -23.47 13.11 4.25
N VAL A 197 -24.33 14.09 4.56
CA VAL A 197 -25.27 14.69 3.60
C VAL A 197 -24.51 15.36 2.43
N ARG A 198 -23.40 16.06 2.71
CA ARG A 198 -22.56 16.60 1.62
C ARG A 198 -22.01 15.49 0.71
N GLY A 199 -21.56 14.37 1.30
CA GLY A 199 -21.10 13.21 0.54
C GLY A 199 -22.20 12.57 -0.31
N LEU A 200 -23.39 12.38 0.25
CA LEU A 200 -24.56 11.90 -0.49
C LEU A 200 -24.84 12.78 -1.71
N LYS A 201 -24.94 14.10 -1.53
CA LYS A 201 -25.21 15.04 -2.62
C LYS A 201 -24.13 15.01 -3.69
N ALA A 202 -22.86 15.01 -3.30
CA ALA A 202 -21.74 14.90 -4.23
C ALA A 202 -21.77 13.58 -5.02
N GLY A 203 -22.13 12.46 -4.40
CA GLY A 203 -22.29 11.18 -5.08
C GLY A 203 -23.45 11.16 -6.08
N VAL A 204 -24.57 11.83 -5.77
CA VAL A 204 -25.72 11.99 -6.70
C VAL A 204 -25.31 12.86 -7.89
N GLU A 205 -24.67 14.00 -7.65
CA GLU A 205 -24.19 14.93 -8.67
C GLU A 205 -23.19 14.28 -9.62
N LEU A 206 -22.31 13.43 -9.10
CA LEU A 206 -21.34 12.65 -9.87
C LEU A 206 -22.01 11.85 -10.99
N LEU A 207 -23.15 11.24 -10.70
CA LEU A 207 -23.90 10.43 -11.66
C LEU A 207 -24.69 11.28 -12.66
N ALA A 208 -25.13 12.45 -12.26
CA ALA A 208 -25.82 13.41 -13.13
C ALA A 208 -24.85 14.05 -14.14
N ALA A 209 -23.63 14.34 -13.73
CA ALA A 209 -22.58 14.92 -14.59
C ALA A 209 -21.87 13.88 -15.48
N GLY A 210 -22.13 12.58 -15.28
CA GLY A 210 -21.31 11.48 -15.77
C GLY A 210 -20.09 11.28 -14.83
N PRO A 211 -19.54 10.04 -14.76
CA PRO A 211 -18.33 9.83 -13.98
C PRO A 211 -17.28 10.83 -14.49
N PRO A 212 -16.57 11.54 -13.58
CA PRO A 212 -15.48 12.41 -14.00
C PRO A 212 -14.59 11.58 -14.90
N ALA A 213 -14.22 12.14 -16.05
CA ALA A 213 -13.25 11.52 -16.94
C ALA A 213 -12.11 11.08 -16.01
N GLU A 214 -11.83 9.75 -15.98
CA GLU A 214 -10.84 9.22 -15.06
C GLU A 214 -9.60 10.10 -15.18
N THR A 215 -9.44 11.00 -14.24
CA THR A 215 -8.12 11.49 -13.95
C THR A 215 -7.41 10.26 -13.40
N ARG A 216 -6.81 9.41 -14.29
CA ARG A 216 -5.54 8.78 -13.94
C ARG A 216 -4.84 9.83 -13.13
N PRO A 217 -4.27 9.56 -11.93
CA PRO A 217 -3.35 10.52 -11.35
C PRO A 217 -2.41 10.83 -12.51
N ALA A 218 -2.69 11.94 -13.20
CA ALA A 218 -2.08 12.28 -14.48
C ALA A 218 -0.62 12.23 -14.15
N ALA A 219 0.15 11.37 -14.85
CA ALA A 219 1.54 11.10 -14.49
C ALA A 219 2.08 12.44 -14.09
N ARG A 220 2.25 12.67 -12.78
CA ARG A 220 2.32 14.01 -12.15
C ARG A 220 3.25 14.80 -13.01
N ARG A 221 2.77 15.87 -13.62
CA ARG A 221 3.60 16.60 -14.58
C ARG A 221 4.92 16.83 -13.89
N TRP A 222 6.01 16.52 -14.53
CA TRP A 222 7.34 16.62 -13.91
C TRP A 222 7.53 17.96 -13.17
N ALA A 223 6.97 19.05 -13.74
CA ALA A 223 6.98 20.38 -13.11
C ALA A 223 6.30 20.39 -11.72
N GLU A 224 5.18 19.70 -11.55
CA GLU A 224 4.45 19.61 -10.27
C GLU A 224 5.25 18.81 -9.24
N LEU A 225 5.79 17.66 -9.66
CA LEU A 225 6.65 16.83 -8.81
C LEU A 225 7.90 17.60 -8.38
N ARG A 226 8.54 18.29 -9.32
CA ARG A 226 9.72 19.12 -9.06
C ARG A 226 9.44 20.20 -8.02
N ALA A 227 8.33 20.93 -8.18
CA ALA A 227 7.93 21.98 -7.25
C ALA A 227 7.62 21.41 -5.85
N GLU A 228 6.87 20.31 -5.77
CA GLU A 228 6.54 19.65 -4.51
C GLU A 228 7.78 19.17 -3.76
N ARG A 229 8.72 18.51 -4.45
CA ARG A 229 9.94 17.98 -3.84
C ARG A 229 10.90 19.11 -3.44
N ALA A 230 11.02 20.16 -4.25
CA ALA A 230 11.78 21.34 -3.89
C ALA A 230 11.23 21.99 -2.60
N ALA A 231 9.91 22.18 -2.50
CA ALA A 231 9.28 22.72 -1.30
C ALA A 231 9.45 21.80 -0.07
N ALA A 232 9.33 20.47 -0.25
CA ALA A 232 9.49 19.50 0.84
C ALA A 232 10.92 19.48 1.39
N LEU A 233 11.92 19.52 0.53
CA LEU A 233 13.34 19.53 0.90
C LEU A 233 13.78 20.90 1.43
N GLY A 234 13.28 22.00 0.85
CA GLY A 234 13.54 23.37 1.29
C GLY A 234 13.12 23.59 2.76
N ARG A 235 11.96 23.06 3.18
CA ARG A 235 11.55 23.08 4.61
C ARG A 235 12.53 22.37 5.53
N ARG A 236 13.44 21.55 5.00
CA ARG A 236 14.48 20.83 5.73
C ARG A 236 15.89 21.39 5.51
N GLY A 237 16.00 22.54 4.85
CA GLY A 237 17.26 23.19 4.54
C GLY A 237 18.10 22.47 3.48
N ALA A 238 17.46 21.68 2.60
CA ALA A 238 18.12 20.99 1.50
C ALA A 238 17.65 21.52 0.15
N ASP A 239 18.58 21.62 -0.81
CA ASP A 239 18.30 22.07 -2.17
C ASP A 239 18.17 20.88 -3.12
N PHE A 240 17.19 20.96 -3.99
CA PHE A 240 16.87 19.98 -5.02
C PHE A 240 17.02 20.53 -6.43
N THR A 241 17.08 21.85 -6.56
CA THR A 241 16.88 22.56 -7.84
C THR A 241 17.96 22.23 -8.86
N ASP A 242 19.23 22.19 -8.45
CA ASP A 242 20.35 21.92 -9.33
C ASP A 242 20.38 20.47 -9.82
N LEU A 243 20.02 19.51 -8.95
CA LEU A 243 19.94 18.10 -9.34
C LEU A 243 18.72 17.81 -10.21
N ALA A 244 17.62 18.51 -10.01
CA ALA A 244 16.46 18.45 -10.91
C ALA A 244 16.83 18.95 -12.32
N ALA A 245 17.56 20.07 -12.42
CA ALA A 245 18.06 20.59 -13.69
C ALA A 245 19.03 19.61 -14.36
N ARG A 246 19.88 18.93 -13.58
CA ARG A 246 20.77 17.88 -14.08
C ARG A 246 19.99 16.69 -14.64
N VAL A 247 18.92 16.26 -13.98
CA VAL A 247 18.02 15.20 -14.48
C VAL A 247 17.43 15.59 -15.83
N GLU A 248 16.96 16.84 -15.97
CA GLU A 248 16.42 17.36 -17.24
C GLU A 248 17.46 17.39 -18.36
N ALA A 249 18.69 17.75 -18.05
CA ALA A 249 19.77 17.89 -19.05
C ALA A 249 20.34 16.52 -19.50
N GLU A 250 20.44 15.55 -18.59
CA GLU A 250 21.16 14.29 -18.85
C GLU A 250 20.24 13.13 -19.25
N PHE A 251 18.95 13.19 -18.96
CA PHE A 251 18.03 12.07 -19.13
C PHE A 251 16.78 12.45 -19.96
N PRO A 252 16.17 11.50 -20.69
CA PRO A 252 14.96 11.74 -21.45
C PRO A 252 13.75 11.97 -20.54
N GLU A 253 12.81 12.77 -21.02
CA GLU A 253 11.60 13.21 -20.28
C GLU A 253 10.82 12.08 -19.57
N PRO A 254 10.60 10.88 -20.18
CA PRO A 254 9.89 9.79 -19.50
C PRO A 254 10.55 9.31 -18.19
N LEU A 255 11.86 9.52 -18.02
CA LEU A 255 12.60 9.15 -16.82
C LEU A 255 12.61 10.24 -15.73
N HIS A 256 12.27 11.50 -16.06
CA HIS A 256 12.36 12.61 -15.12
C HIS A 256 11.56 12.37 -13.82
N PRO A 257 10.31 11.87 -13.84
CA PRO A 257 9.57 11.66 -12.62
C PRO A 257 10.22 10.63 -11.68
N VAL A 258 10.70 9.51 -12.22
CA VAL A 258 11.30 8.45 -11.41
C VAL A 258 12.66 8.87 -10.86
N LEU A 259 13.47 9.56 -11.67
CA LEU A 259 14.77 10.06 -11.25
C LEU A 259 14.65 11.21 -10.24
N GLY A 260 13.72 12.13 -10.47
CA GLY A 260 13.46 13.23 -9.54
C GLY A 260 12.98 12.77 -8.18
N GLU A 261 12.09 11.78 -8.13
CA GLU A 261 11.66 11.15 -6.88
C GLU A 261 12.83 10.46 -6.16
N ALA A 262 13.66 9.73 -6.91
CA ALA A 262 14.85 9.06 -6.39
C ALA A 262 15.87 10.05 -5.82
N VAL A 263 16.17 11.12 -6.54
CA VAL A 263 17.10 12.17 -6.11
C VAL A 263 16.59 12.84 -4.84
N ALA A 264 15.31 13.23 -4.80
CA ALA A 264 14.72 13.86 -3.62
C ALA A 264 14.79 12.92 -2.39
N ARG A 265 14.50 11.62 -2.59
CA ARG A 265 14.58 10.59 -1.56
C ARG A 265 16.02 10.42 -1.03
N LEU A 266 17.02 10.42 -1.91
CA LEU A 266 18.43 10.25 -1.56
C LEU A 266 19.00 11.47 -0.82
N ILE A 267 18.61 12.68 -1.20
CA ILE A 267 18.94 13.91 -0.47
C ILE A 267 18.33 13.85 0.94
N ASP A 268 17.06 13.45 1.06
CA ASP A 268 16.37 13.27 2.34
C ASP A 268 17.01 12.19 3.21
N TYR A 269 17.49 11.11 2.59
CA TYR A 269 18.12 9.98 3.27
C TYR A 269 19.53 10.32 3.79
N GLN A 270 20.38 10.91 2.95
CA GLN A 270 21.76 11.21 3.29
C GLN A 270 22.12 12.66 3.00
N ASP A 271 22.38 13.02 1.77
CA ASP A 271 22.77 14.35 1.31
C ASP A 271 22.78 14.45 -0.22
N ARG A 272 23.09 15.66 -0.71
CA ARG A 272 23.24 15.95 -2.14
C ARG A 272 24.33 15.10 -2.81
N GLY A 273 25.48 14.92 -2.15
CA GLY A 273 26.60 14.13 -2.68
C GLY A 273 26.21 12.67 -2.94
N TYR A 274 25.37 12.12 -2.06
CA TYR A 274 24.83 10.77 -2.19
C TYR A 274 23.91 10.63 -3.40
N ALA A 275 23.07 11.63 -3.65
CA ALA A 275 22.22 11.68 -4.82
C ALA A 275 23.01 11.83 -6.14
N LEU A 276 24.15 12.53 -6.11
CA LEU A 276 25.06 12.61 -7.25
C LEU A 276 25.65 11.25 -7.61
N VAL A 277 26.11 10.48 -6.61
CA VAL A 277 26.61 9.11 -6.82
C VAL A 277 25.56 8.23 -7.50
N TYR A 278 24.30 8.38 -7.11
CA TYR A 278 23.21 7.67 -7.76
C TYR A 278 23.04 8.06 -9.23
N LEU A 279 22.97 9.35 -9.54
CA LEU A 279 22.81 9.82 -10.92
C LEU A 279 23.97 9.37 -11.81
N ASP A 280 25.21 9.39 -11.30
CA ASP A 280 26.39 8.92 -12.04
C ASP A 280 26.30 7.43 -12.39
N ARG A 281 25.79 6.59 -11.48
CA ARG A 281 25.57 5.16 -11.74
C ARG A 281 24.49 4.92 -12.80
N VAL A 282 23.36 5.64 -12.70
CA VAL A 282 22.29 5.53 -13.70
C VAL A 282 22.78 6.01 -15.07
N ARG A 283 23.56 7.09 -15.11
CA ARG A 283 24.19 7.58 -16.34
C ARG A 283 25.14 6.56 -16.95
N ALA A 284 25.94 5.88 -16.14
CA ALA A 284 26.85 4.83 -16.60
C ALA A 284 26.11 3.68 -17.29
N LEU A 285 25.01 3.19 -16.72
CA LEU A 285 24.18 2.18 -17.36
C LEU A 285 23.56 2.68 -18.67
N ARG A 286 23.03 3.91 -18.68
CA ARG A 286 22.43 4.50 -19.88
C ARG A 286 23.42 4.67 -21.02
N ALA A 287 24.67 4.88 -20.72
CA ALA A 287 25.75 4.93 -21.75
C ALA A 287 25.96 3.56 -22.40
N LEU A 288 25.74 2.47 -21.70
CA LEU A 288 25.83 1.09 -22.21
C LEU A 288 24.58 0.68 -22.97
N ASN A 289 23.42 1.02 -22.45
CA ASN A 289 22.12 0.65 -23.01
C ASN A 289 21.12 1.79 -22.86
N ARG A 290 20.53 2.23 -23.98
CA ARG A 290 19.57 3.35 -24.02
C ARG A 290 18.11 2.92 -23.85
N GLY A 291 17.83 1.66 -23.62
CA GLY A 291 16.50 1.12 -23.38
C GLY A 291 15.84 1.77 -22.15
N LEU A 292 14.74 2.48 -22.37
CA LEU A 292 14.07 3.23 -21.31
C LEU A 292 13.59 2.31 -20.19
N ARG A 293 13.10 1.12 -20.53
CA ARG A 293 12.61 0.12 -19.59
C ARG A 293 13.71 -0.36 -18.64
N LEU A 294 14.88 -0.67 -19.18
CA LEU A 294 16.03 -1.10 -18.37
C LEU A 294 16.50 0.02 -17.43
N VAL A 295 16.67 1.23 -17.98
CA VAL A 295 17.16 2.37 -17.18
C VAL A 295 16.17 2.73 -16.08
N GLU A 296 14.88 2.68 -16.34
CA GLU A 296 13.84 2.91 -15.32
C GLU A 296 13.87 1.85 -14.23
N ALA A 297 13.91 0.55 -14.60
CA ALA A 297 13.96 -0.55 -13.64
C ALA A 297 15.20 -0.44 -12.74
N PHE A 298 16.37 -0.26 -13.34
CA PHE A 298 17.62 -0.09 -12.62
C PHE A 298 17.58 1.13 -11.69
N ALA A 299 17.17 2.29 -12.20
CA ALA A 299 17.10 3.53 -11.44
C ALA A 299 16.19 3.39 -10.20
N ARG A 300 15.02 2.79 -10.38
CA ARG A 300 14.06 2.54 -9.30
C ARG A 300 14.65 1.61 -8.24
N ARG A 301 15.19 0.46 -8.65
CA ARG A 301 15.78 -0.54 -7.73
C ARG A 301 17.01 -0.01 -7.00
N LEU A 302 17.90 0.67 -7.70
CA LEU A 302 19.08 1.29 -7.12
C LEU A 302 18.71 2.34 -6.05
N ALA A 303 17.73 3.22 -6.33
CA ALA A 303 17.30 4.24 -5.40
C ALA A 303 16.70 3.63 -4.10
N VAL A 304 15.88 2.59 -4.24
CA VAL A 304 15.31 1.87 -3.09
C VAL A 304 16.41 1.21 -2.26
N TRP A 305 17.35 0.54 -2.92
CA TRP A 305 18.45 -0.13 -2.22
C TRP A 305 19.42 0.86 -1.57
N MET A 306 19.80 1.94 -2.24
CA MET A 306 20.64 3.00 -1.67
C MET A 306 19.98 3.69 -0.45
N THR A 307 18.67 3.62 -0.32
CA THR A 307 17.94 4.14 0.86
C THR A 307 17.51 3.01 1.82
N TYR A 308 18.38 2.02 2.01
CA TYR A 308 18.15 0.92 2.95
C TYR A 308 17.81 1.43 4.36
N GLU A 309 16.96 0.72 5.06
CA GLU A 309 16.58 1.06 6.42
C GLU A 309 17.69 0.62 7.40
N ASP A 310 18.25 1.59 8.11
CA ASP A 310 19.15 1.39 9.26
C ASP A 310 18.57 2.07 10.51
N ALA A 311 19.14 1.79 11.66
CA ALA A 311 18.68 2.37 12.92
C ALA A 311 18.71 3.92 12.90
N ILE A 312 19.63 4.54 12.14
CA ILE A 312 19.73 5.99 11.98
C ILE A 312 18.52 6.51 11.19
N ARG A 313 18.10 5.81 10.11
CA ARG A 313 16.94 6.19 9.31
C ARG A 313 15.65 6.05 10.10
N VAL A 314 15.48 4.96 10.82
CA VAL A 314 14.32 4.75 11.71
C VAL A 314 14.24 5.87 12.76
N ALA A 315 15.36 6.21 13.37
CA ALA A 315 15.43 7.30 14.36
C ALA A 315 15.08 8.67 13.74
N ASP A 316 15.59 8.98 12.53
CA ASP A 316 15.24 10.21 11.82
C ASP A 316 13.73 10.29 11.56
N LEU A 317 13.12 9.25 11.04
CA LEU A 317 11.68 9.23 10.75
C LEU A 317 10.82 9.40 12.02
N LYS A 318 11.26 8.86 13.15
CA LYS A 318 10.54 8.93 14.43
C LYS A 318 10.68 10.28 15.15
N THR A 319 11.68 11.09 14.83
CA THR A 319 11.95 12.40 15.46
C THR A 319 11.58 13.61 14.58
N ARG A 320 10.95 13.39 13.42
CA ARG A 320 10.51 14.47 12.53
C ARG A 320 9.38 15.30 13.14
N GLY A 321 9.49 16.63 13.04
CA GLY A 321 8.56 17.57 13.67
C GLY A 321 7.09 17.35 13.33
N GLY A 322 6.75 17.07 12.07
CA GLY A 322 5.36 16.81 11.66
C GLY A 322 4.77 15.44 12.05
N ARG A 323 5.56 14.56 12.69
CA ARG A 323 5.09 13.22 13.06
C ARG A 323 3.99 13.26 14.13
N PHE A 324 4.20 14.01 15.19
CA PHE A 324 3.25 14.10 16.30
C PHE A 324 1.96 14.80 15.88
N ASP A 325 2.04 15.83 15.04
CA ASP A 325 0.87 16.50 14.48
C ASP A 325 0.06 15.58 13.57
N ARG A 326 0.74 14.73 12.79
CA ARG A 326 0.07 13.71 12.00
C ARG A 326 -0.63 12.69 12.88
N ILE A 327 0.03 12.13 13.89
CA ILE A 327 -0.57 11.16 14.82
C ILE A 327 -1.77 11.80 15.53
N ARG A 328 -1.67 13.04 15.98
CA ARG A 328 -2.77 13.77 16.62
C ARG A 328 -3.99 13.87 15.71
N ARG A 329 -3.77 14.22 14.44
CA ARG A 329 -4.85 14.30 13.44
C ARG A 329 -5.46 12.93 13.12
N GLU A 330 -4.62 11.91 12.94
CA GLU A 330 -5.06 10.54 12.63
C GLU A 330 -5.88 9.91 13.78
N GLN A 331 -5.54 10.26 15.02
CA GLN A 331 -6.26 9.78 16.21
C GLN A 331 -7.43 10.68 16.63
N GLY A 332 -7.70 11.78 15.92
CA GLY A 332 -8.75 12.73 16.30
C GLY A 332 -8.54 13.35 17.69
N THR A 333 -7.29 13.46 18.16
CA THR A 333 -6.96 13.93 19.51
C THR A 333 -7.30 15.43 19.63
N PRO A 334 -8.15 15.86 20.59
CA PRO A 334 -8.52 17.26 20.77
C PRO A 334 -7.30 18.15 21.02
N GLU A 335 -7.45 19.44 20.65
CA GLU A 335 -6.44 20.46 20.93
C GLU A 335 -6.26 20.59 22.45
N GLY A 336 -5.02 20.57 22.94
CA GLY A 336 -4.72 20.60 24.38
C GLY A 336 -4.68 19.24 25.10
N ALA A 337 -5.14 18.15 24.48
CA ALA A 337 -5.03 16.83 25.09
C ALA A 337 -3.58 16.31 25.06
N ILE A 338 -3.18 15.64 26.14
CA ILE A 338 -1.85 15.03 26.27
C ILE A 338 -1.74 13.82 25.33
N LEU A 339 -0.82 13.90 24.37
CA LEU A 339 -0.50 12.79 23.47
C LEU A 339 0.70 12.02 24.04
N VAL A 340 0.50 10.71 24.29
CA VAL A 340 1.60 9.81 24.67
C VAL A 340 1.88 8.84 23.53
N VAL A 341 3.10 8.89 23.00
CA VAL A 341 3.55 7.99 21.93
C VAL A 341 4.69 7.13 22.44
N THR A 342 4.46 5.82 22.44
CA THR A 342 5.48 4.83 22.78
C THR A 342 5.88 4.06 21.53
N ASP A 343 7.16 4.10 21.19
CA ASP A 343 7.74 3.36 20.09
C ASP A 343 8.32 2.04 20.59
N TYR A 344 7.89 0.95 19.97
CA TYR A 344 8.40 -0.40 20.20
C TYR A 344 9.52 -0.67 19.20
N LEU A 345 10.73 -0.79 19.68
CA LEU A 345 11.93 -1.03 18.88
C LEU A 345 12.53 -2.38 19.29
N LYS A 346 12.93 -3.19 18.32
CA LYS A 346 13.55 -4.49 18.57
C LYS A 346 14.75 -4.68 17.63
N PRO A 347 15.80 -3.83 17.75
CA PRO A 347 17.00 -4.00 16.95
C PRO A 347 17.70 -5.30 17.31
N ASP A 348 18.27 -5.97 16.31
CA ASP A 348 19.24 -7.02 16.52
C ASP A 348 20.67 -6.46 16.66
N LEU A 349 21.62 -7.31 17.00
CA LEU A 349 23.02 -6.88 17.14
C LEU A 349 23.60 -6.37 15.81
N ASP A 350 23.18 -6.91 14.65
CA ASP A 350 23.66 -6.48 13.34
C ASP A 350 23.29 -5.02 13.06
N GLU A 351 22.13 -4.60 13.52
CA GLU A 351 21.69 -3.20 13.39
C GLU A 351 22.48 -2.26 14.30
N LEU A 352 22.86 -2.74 15.49
CA LEU A 352 23.62 -1.94 16.47
C LEU A 352 25.08 -1.74 16.03
N TYR A 353 25.81 -2.83 15.73
CA TYR A 353 27.21 -2.67 15.30
C TYR A 353 27.32 -2.25 13.83
N GLY A 354 26.27 -2.45 13.06
CA GLY A 354 26.21 -2.02 11.65
C GLY A 354 26.37 -0.51 11.44
N ILE A 355 25.96 0.32 12.41
CA ILE A 355 26.13 1.78 12.34
C ILE A 355 27.54 2.24 12.69
N LEU A 356 28.34 1.39 13.34
CA LEU A 356 29.71 1.71 13.70
C LEU A 356 30.63 1.75 12.45
N PRO A 357 31.70 2.54 12.50
CA PRO A 357 32.73 2.47 11.47
C PRO A 357 33.24 1.05 11.27
N ALA A 358 33.51 0.66 10.03
CA ALA A 358 33.87 -0.71 9.66
C ALA A 358 35.08 -1.27 10.44
N ALA A 359 36.04 -0.40 10.81
CA ALA A 359 37.19 -0.78 11.63
C ALA A 359 36.79 -1.28 13.03
N ILE A 360 35.72 -0.74 13.62
CA ILE A 360 35.21 -1.12 14.93
C ILE A 360 34.13 -2.20 14.80
N GLY A 361 33.16 -1.99 13.93
CA GLY A 361 32.04 -2.91 13.73
C GLY A 361 32.47 -4.26 13.15
N GLY A 362 33.50 -4.30 12.32
CA GLY A 362 33.98 -5.53 11.67
C GLY A 362 34.43 -6.62 12.63
N PRO A 363 35.34 -6.35 13.59
CA PRO A 363 35.69 -7.32 14.64
C PRO A 363 34.50 -7.80 15.46
N ILE A 364 33.59 -6.89 15.85
CA ILE A 364 32.37 -7.23 16.60
C ILE A 364 31.47 -8.14 15.76
N ALA A 365 31.30 -7.83 14.49
CA ALA A 365 30.51 -8.65 13.56
C ALA A 365 31.06 -10.08 13.45
N ARG A 366 32.37 -10.24 13.23
CA ARG A 366 33.00 -11.56 13.15
C ARG A 366 32.86 -12.36 14.43
N TRP A 367 32.97 -11.70 15.60
CA TRP A 367 32.72 -12.34 16.88
C TRP A 367 31.25 -12.77 17.01
N ALA A 368 30.31 -11.91 16.68
CA ALA A 368 28.88 -12.20 16.73
C ALA A 368 28.48 -13.33 15.76
N GLU A 369 29.07 -13.36 14.56
CA GLU A 369 28.86 -14.41 13.54
C GLU A 369 29.31 -15.79 14.03
N ARG A 370 30.43 -15.86 14.77
CA ARG A 370 30.89 -17.11 15.38
C ARG A 370 30.05 -17.54 16.58
N ARG A 371 29.57 -16.57 17.37
CA ARG A 371 28.85 -16.85 18.62
C ARG A 371 27.40 -17.21 18.40
N TRP A 372 26.77 -16.63 17.36
CA TRP A 372 25.38 -16.83 16.99
C TRP A 372 25.23 -16.99 15.47
N PRO A 373 25.57 -18.16 14.90
CA PRO A 373 25.58 -18.37 13.46
C PRO A 373 24.16 -18.30 12.86
N GLU A 374 23.15 -18.83 13.54
CA GLU A 374 21.79 -18.97 13.04
C GLU A 374 20.89 -17.75 13.33
N GLY A 375 21.09 -17.06 14.43
CA GLY A 375 20.26 -15.92 14.83
C GLY A 375 20.95 -14.97 15.79
N ARG A 376 20.76 -13.68 15.61
CA ARG A 376 21.31 -12.64 16.51
C ARG A 376 20.33 -12.36 17.65
N PRO A 377 20.80 -12.16 18.88
CA PRO A 377 19.96 -11.69 19.96
C PRO A 377 19.37 -10.31 19.62
N THR A 378 18.13 -10.12 20.00
CA THR A 378 17.41 -8.86 19.81
C THR A 378 17.16 -8.19 21.15
N VAL A 379 17.18 -6.86 21.18
CA VAL A 379 16.93 -6.09 22.40
C VAL A 379 15.63 -5.32 22.24
N GLY A 380 14.56 -5.81 22.88
CA GLY A 380 13.27 -5.12 22.91
C GLY A 380 13.36 -3.84 23.75
N GLN A 381 12.90 -2.73 23.19
CA GLN A 381 12.94 -1.42 23.84
C GLN A 381 11.62 -0.70 23.65
N HIS A 382 11.09 -0.15 24.74
CA HIS A 382 9.91 0.71 24.74
C HIS A 382 10.37 2.14 24.98
N VAL A 383 10.29 2.99 23.99
CA VAL A 383 10.76 4.38 24.08
C VAL A 383 9.59 5.33 23.96
N ARG A 384 9.28 6.06 25.01
CA ARG A 384 8.28 7.13 24.98
C ARG A 384 8.86 8.36 24.30
N THR A 385 8.63 8.49 22.99
CA THR A 385 9.17 9.59 22.18
C THR A 385 8.48 10.94 22.44
N THR A 386 7.43 10.98 23.24
CA THR A 386 6.81 12.21 23.75
C THR A 386 7.44 12.71 25.05
N THR A 387 8.40 11.99 25.64
CA THR A 387 9.20 12.48 26.78
C THR A 387 10.51 13.09 26.30
N VAL A 388 11.07 14.03 27.05
CA VAL A 388 12.34 14.71 26.70
C VAL A 388 13.48 13.70 26.54
N LEU A 389 13.67 12.81 27.51
CA LEU A 389 14.75 11.81 27.48
C LEU A 389 14.54 10.78 26.37
N GLY A 390 13.31 10.30 26.17
CA GLY A 390 12.97 9.37 25.09
C GLY A 390 13.20 9.99 23.72
N PHE A 391 12.79 11.24 23.53
CA PHE A 391 13.03 11.99 22.29
C PHE A 391 14.52 12.21 22.03
N LEU A 392 15.27 12.73 23.01
CA LEU A 392 16.71 13.02 22.88
C LEU A 392 17.51 11.77 22.55
N ARG A 393 17.16 10.62 23.14
CA ARG A 393 17.81 9.33 22.86
C ARG A 393 17.67 8.94 21.38
N ILE A 394 16.46 9.03 20.81
CA ILE A 394 16.23 8.70 19.40
C ILE A 394 16.79 9.80 18.49
N TRP A 395 16.65 11.05 18.88
CA TRP A 395 17.19 12.18 18.14
C TRP A 395 18.72 12.17 18.01
N SER A 396 19.45 11.80 19.10
CA SER A 396 20.91 11.68 19.05
C SER A 396 21.34 10.58 18.05
N LEU A 397 20.62 9.45 18.00
CA LEU A 397 20.86 8.41 17.00
C LEU A 397 20.62 8.92 15.57
N ALA A 398 19.55 9.69 15.34
CA ALA A 398 19.27 10.30 14.05
C ALA A 398 20.41 11.25 13.58
N ARG A 399 21.07 11.96 14.55
CA ARG A 399 22.20 12.85 14.27
C ARG A 399 23.47 12.12 13.84
N MET A 400 23.56 10.81 14.06
CA MET A 400 24.69 9.99 13.60
C MET A 400 24.69 9.77 12.07
N ARG A 401 23.80 10.40 11.31
CA ARG A 401 23.74 10.34 9.84
C ARG A 401 25.09 10.62 9.16
N GLY A 402 25.89 11.52 9.72
CA GLY A 402 27.23 11.81 9.24
C GLY A 402 28.24 10.65 9.34
N LEU A 403 27.98 9.65 10.21
CA LEU A 403 28.83 8.45 10.34
C LEU A 403 28.46 7.36 9.32
N ARG A 404 27.24 7.40 8.74
CA ARG A 404 26.75 6.39 7.79
C ARG A 404 27.73 6.09 6.64
N PRO A 405 28.41 7.08 6.01
CA PRO A 405 29.37 6.80 4.95
C PRO A 405 30.55 5.88 5.34
N ARG A 406 30.87 5.80 6.63
CA ARG A 406 31.96 4.97 7.14
C ARG A 406 31.46 3.71 7.83
N SER A 407 30.14 3.51 7.94
CA SER A 407 29.54 2.41 8.69
C SER A 407 29.81 1.05 8.01
N LEU A 408 29.91 0.01 8.85
CA LEU A 408 30.04 -1.38 8.37
C LEU A 408 28.85 -1.79 7.51
N ARG A 409 27.62 -1.34 7.88
CA ARG A 409 26.41 -1.61 7.11
C ARG A 409 26.54 -1.08 5.68
N ARG A 410 26.96 0.19 5.52
CA ARG A 410 27.15 0.76 4.20
C ARG A 410 28.18 -0.01 3.38
N GLN A 411 29.29 -0.40 3.98
CA GLN A 411 30.32 -1.18 3.29
C GLN A 411 29.75 -2.49 2.73
N ARG A 412 28.99 -3.24 3.54
CA ARG A 412 28.36 -4.51 3.13
C ARG A 412 27.31 -4.31 2.05
N GLU A 413 26.42 -3.32 2.21
CA GLU A 413 25.39 -3.02 1.22
C GLU A 413 25.99 -2.61 -0.14
N PHE A 414 27.01 -1.73 -0.13
CA PHE A 414 27.63 -1.27 -1.36
C PHE A 414 28.48 -2.35 -2.04
N ALA A 415 29.08 -3.27 -1.30
CA ALA A 415 29.80 -4.40 -1.88
C ALA A 415 28.85 -5.34 -2.66
N LEU A 416 27.69 -5.67 -2.09
CA LEU A 416 26.70 -6.50 -2.78
C LEU A 416 26.04 -5.73 -3.94
N MET A 417 25.78 -4.44 -3.75
CA MET A 417 25.21 -3.56 -4.77
C MET A 417 26.15 -3.44 -5.98
N ALA A 418 27.46 -3.34 -5.76
CA ALA A 418 28.45 -3.29 -6.84
C ALA A 418 28.46 -4.58 -7.68
N ARG A 419 28.38 -5.75 -7.03
CA ARG A 419 28.27 -7.05 -7.74
C ARG A 419 27.01 -7.14 -8.59
N TRP A 420 25.86 -6.70 -8.04
CA TRP A 420 24.61 -6.65 -8.78
C TRP A 420 24.69 -5.68 -9.98
N GLU A 421 25.24 -4.48 -9.78
CA GLU A 421 25.43 -3.47 -10.82
C GLU A 421 26.32 -3.98 -11.95
N GLU A 422 27.42 -4.65 -11.61
CA GLU A 422 28.32 -5.30 -12.58
C GLU A 422 27.57 -6.35 -13.42
N ALA A 423 26.74 -7.18 -12.78
CA ALA A 423 25.91 -8.15 -13.47
C ALA A 423 24.88 -7.49 -14.41
N VAL A 424 24.22 -6.40 -13.97
CA VAL A 424 23.30 -5.62 -14.82
C VAL A 424 24.04 -5.04 -16.02
N HIS A 425 25.23 -4.45 -15.82
CA HIS A 425 26.05 -3.89 -16.90
C HIS A 425 26.50 -4.95 -17.89
N ALA A 426 26.88 -6.13 -17.42
CA ALA A 426 27.26 -7.24 -18.29
C ALA A 426 26.07 -7.72 -19.13
N ALA A 427 24.91 -7.94 -18.50
CA ALA A 427 23.67 -8.34 -19.18
C ALA A 427 23.19 -7.26 -20.18
N ALA A 428 23.35 -5.97 -19.86
CA ALA A 428 22.94 -4.85 -20.72
C ALA A 428 23.71 -4.77 -22.05
N ARG A 429 24.90 -5.35 -22.11
CA ARG A 429 25.66 -5.46 -23.35
C ARG A 429 25.20 -6.59 -24.25
N LEU A 430 24.45 -7.54 -23.69
CA LEU A 430 23.99 -8.74 -24.38
C LEU A 430 22.56 -8.59 -24.86
N ASP A 431 21.63 -8.36 -23.93
CA ASP A 431 20.19 -8.28 -24.20
C ASP A 431 19.46 -7.41 -23.16
N GLU A 432 18.52 -6.58 -23.61
CA GLU A 432 17.76 -5.68 -22.73
C GLU A 432 16.81 -6.44 -21.79
N THR A 433 16.18 -7.51 -22.29
CA THR A 433 15.21 -8.31 -21.49
C THR A 433 15.94 -9.04 -20.36
N LEU A 434 17.08 -9.66 -20.68
CA LEU A 434 17.95 -10.27 -19.69
C LEU A 434 18.39 -9.25 -18.64
N ALA A 435 18.87 -8.09 -19.07
CA ALA A 435 19.32 -7.02 -18.17
C ALA A 435 18.20 -6.49 -17.27
N CYS A 436 16.96 -6.38 -17.78
CA CYS A 436 15.80 -6.00 -16.98
C CYS A 436 15.54 -6.99 -15.83
N GLU A 437 15.59 -8.30 -16.11
CA GLU A 437 15.37 -9.31 -15.06
C GLU A 437 16.50 -9.33 -14.03
N VAL A 438 17.76 -9.12 -14.46
CA VAL A 438 18.89 -8.95 -13.53
C VAL A 438 18.73 -7.68 -12.69
N ALA A 439 18.29 -6.57 -13.27
CA ALA A 439 18.03 -5.33 -12.54
C ALA A 439 16.93 -5.51 -11.49
N GLU A 440 15.87 -6.27 -11.82
CA GLU A 440 14.75 -6.56 -10.91
C GLU A 440 15.15 -7.47 -9.73
N LEU A 441 16.27 -8.21 -9.79
CA LEU A 441 16.76 -9.03 -8.66
C LEU A 441 17.04 -8.20 -7.39
N ALA A 442 17.39 -6.92 -7.52
CA ALA A 442 17.58 -6.05 -6.36
C ALA A 442 16.34 -5.95 -5.46
N ASN A 443 15.14 -6.30 -5.99
CA ASN A 443 13.91 -6.38 -5.21
C ASN A 443 13.93 -7.49 -4.14
N VAL A 444 14.81 -8.48 -4.26
CA VAL A 444 15.00 -9.55 -3.26
C VAL A 444 15.57 -8.98 -1.95
N VAL A 445 16.36 -7.91 -2.02
CA VAL A 445 17.06 -7.35 -0.86
C VAL A 445 16.13 -6.46 -0.04
N LYS A 446 15.32 -7.07 0.81
CA LYS A 446 14.31 -6.41 1.65
C LYS A 446 14.52 -6.71 3.13
N GLY A 447 13.69 -6.06 3.97
CA GLY A 447 13.62 -6.30 5.40
C GLY A 447 14.86 -5.85 6.16
N TYR A 448 14.97 -6.29 7.40
CA TYR A 448 16.06 -5.99 8.33
C TYR A 448 16.43 -7.24 9.15
N GLY A 449 17.53 -7.17 9.88
CA GLY A 449 17.98 -8.25 10.74
C GLY A 449 18.24 -9.55 9.97
N GLU A 450 17.70 -10.63 10.48
CA GLU A 450 17.88 -11.98 9.92
C GLU A 450 17.32 -12.12 8.50
N VAL A 451 16.13 -11.58 8.25
CA VAL A 451 15.52 -11.60 6.91
C VAL A 451 16.44 -10.95 5.89
N ARG A 452 16.98 -9.77 6.23
CA ARG A 452 17.93 -9.06 5.36
C ARG A 452 19.19 -9.87 5.09
N ARG A 453 19.76 -10.52 6.11
CA ARG A 453 20.96 -11.36 5.94
C ARG A 453 20.70 -12.52 5.00
N ARG A 454 19.61 -13.26 5.24
CA ARG A 454 19.21 -14.41 4.42
C ARG A 454 19.01 -14.00 2.97
N LEU A 455 18.22 -12.95 2.72
CA LEU A 455 17.92 -12.49 1.36
C LEU A 455 19.14 -11.88 0.65
N SER A 456 20.02 -11.20 1.39
CA SER A 456 21.29 -10.73 0.81
C SER A 456 22.22 -11.88 0.41
N GLY A 457 22.27 -12.94 1.24
CA GLY A 457 22.98 -14.18 0.90
C GLY A 457 22.37 -14.89 -0.30
N ALA A 458 21.06 -15.01 -0.34
CA ALA A 458 20.34 -15.62 -1.46
C ALA A 458 20.54 -14.86 -2.76
N LEU A 459 20.53 -13.52 -2.73
CA LEU A 459 20.88 -12.72 -3.90
C LEU A 459 22.33 -12.97 -4.35
N ALA A 460 23.29 -13.04 -3.41
CA ALA A 460 24.67 -13.30 -3.73
C ALA A 460 24.84 -14.67 -4.43
N CYS A 461 24.21 -15.73 -3.91
CA CYS A 461 24.18 -17.05 -4.56
C CYS A 461 23.51 -17.00 -5.94
N CYS A 462 22.38 -16.32 -6.07
CA CYS A 462 21.67 -16.17 -7.35
C CYS A 462 22.55 -15.47 -8.40
N LEU A 463 23.30 -14.43 -8.01
CA LEU A 463 24.25 -13.75 -8.90
C LEU A 463 25.37 -14.69 -9.39
N ASP A 464 25.87 -15.58 -8.51
CA ASP A 464 26.95 -16.51 -8.86
C ASP A 464 26.46 -17.76 -9.63
N GLU A 465 25.34 -18.34 -9.22
CA GLU A 465 24.90 -19.67 -9.71
C GLU A 465 23.91 -19.58 -10.87
N VAL A 466 23.16 -18.49 -11.01
CA VAL A 466 22.14 -18.33 -12.03
C VAL A 466 22.50 -17.23 -13.04
N VAL A 467 22.86 -16.04 -12.55
CA VAL A 467 23.08 -14.87 -13.42
C VAL A 467 24.40 -14.97 -14.15
N ARG A 468 25.49 -15.26 -13.46
CA ARG A 468 26.83 -15.35 -14.08
C ARG A 468 26.87 -16.40 -15.19
N PRO A 469 26.41 -17.67 -14.99
CA PRO A 469 26.37 -18.64 -16.08
C PRO A 469 25.46 -18.22 -17.24
N ALA A 470 24.36 -17.48 -16.96
CA ALA A 470 23.47 -17.00 -18.00
C ALA A 470 24.11 -15.89 -18.87
N ILE A 471 25.05 -15.11 -18.31
CA ILE A 471 25.78 -14.06 -19.02
C ILE A 471 26.98 -14.65 -19.78
N GLU A 472 27.63 -15.67 -19.21
CA GLU A 472 28.82 -16.31 -19.81
C GLU A 472 28.48 -17.36 -20.87
N ALA A 473 27.23 -17.81 -20.94
CA ALA A 473 26.78 -18.80 -21.93
C ALA A 473 26.83 -18.25 -23.34
N ASP A 474 27.16 -19.14 -24.31
CA ASP A 474 27.14 -18.80 -25.74
C ASP A 474 25.72 -18.31 -26.14
N PRO A 475 25.60 -17.09 -26.68
CA PRO A 475 24.31 -16.53 -27.12
C PRO A 475 23.56 -17.42 -28.11
N ALA A 476 24.26 -18.17 -28.94
CA ALA A 476 23.69 -19.07 -29.94
C ALA A 476 23.06 -20.34 -29.32
N ALA A 477 23.56 -20.78 -28.16
CA ALA A 477 23.10 -22.04 -27.52
C ALA A 477 21.98 -21.85 -26.51
N ALA A 478 21.91 -20.73 -25.80
CA ALA A 478 21.03 -20.59 -24.62
C ALA A 478 19.75 -19.77 -24.84
N GLY A 479 19.72 -18.84 -25.79
CA GLY A 479 18.61 -17.89 -25.99
C GLY A 479 18.39 -16.99 -24.78
N PHE A 480 18.64 -15.69 -24.88
CA PHE A 480 18.52 -14.74 -23.76
C PHE A 480 17.14 -14.71 -23.11
N THR A 481 16.08 -14.96 -23.89
CA THR A 481 14.69 -15.06 -23.36
C THR A 481 14.57 -16.16 -22.33
N ARG A 482 15.11 -17.36 -22.59
CA ARG A 482 15.07 -18.48 -21.65
C ARG A 482 15.93 -18.20 -20.39
N ALA A 483 17.07 -17.53 -20.56
CA ALA A 483 17.90 -17.11 -19.45
C ALA A 483 17.17 -16.07 -18.56
N ALA A 484 16.51 -15.09 -19.17
CA ALA A 484 15.69 -14.10 -18.47
C ALA A 484 14.53 -14.76 -17.70
N GLU A 485 13.84 -15.74 -18.30
CA GLU A 485 12.77 -16.51 -17.65
C GLU A 485 13.29 -17.30 -16.43
N ARG A 486 14.46 -17.92 -16.53
CA ARG A 486 15.09 -18.62 -15.39
C ARG A 486 15.40 -17.64 -14.25
N ILE A 487 15.99 -16.50 -14.53
CA ILE A 487 16.28 -15.46 -13.53
C ILE A 487 14.99 -14.94 -12.89
N ARG A 488 13.96 -14.71 -13.70
CA ARG A 488 12.63 -14.31 -13.21
C ARG A 488 12.02 -15.37 -12.28
N THR A 489 12.09 -16.64 -12.66
CA THR A 489 11.58 -17.76 -11.86
C THR A 489 12.31 -17.84 -10.53
N GLU A 490 13.64 -17.74 -10.55
CA GLU A 490 14.46 -17.76 -9.33
C GLU A 490 14.18 -16.56 -8.44
N ARG A 491 14.05 -15.37 -9.01
CA ARG A 491 13.62 -14.16 -8.28
C ARG A 491 12.28 -14.37 -7.58
N LEU A 492 11.29 -14.92 -8.26
CA LEU A 492 9.98 -15.19 -7.69
C LEU A 492 10.04 -16.25 -6.59
N ARG A 493 10.87 -17.30 -6.76
CA ARG A 493 11.12 -18.30 -5.71
C ARG A 493 11.71 -17.67 -4.45
N LEU A 494 12.78 -16.90 -4.57
CA LEU A 494 13.42 -16.21 -3.46
C LEU A 494 12.47 -15.27 -2.72
N LEU A 495 11.57 -14.64 -3.46
CA LEU A 495 10.57 -13.76 -2.92
C LEU A 495 9.43 -14.53 -2.22
N SER A 496 9.08 -15.74 -2.66
CA SER A 496 8.04 -16.59 -2.03
C SER A 496 8.50 -17.23 -0.72
N GLU A 497 9.78 -17.53 -0.59
CA GLU A 497 10.38 -18.09 0.63
C GLU A 497 10.47 -17.07 1.80
N GLU A 498 10.13 -15.81 1.54
CA GLU A 498 10.07 -14.76 2.56
C GLU A 498 8.91 -14.93 3.55
N THR A 499 7.86 -15.67 3.16
CA THR A 499 6.72 -15.93 4.04
C THR A 499 7.07 -17.12 4.94
N PRO A 500 7.46 -16.92 6.21
CA PRO A 500 7.55 -18.03 7.14
C PRO A 500 6.14 -18.60 7.27
N SER A 501 5.95 -19.85 6.91
CA SER A 501 4.84 -20.65 7.40
C SER A 501 5.02 -20.86 8.91
N HIS A 502 4.81 -19.81 9.70
CA HIS A 502 4.55 -20.01 11.11
C HIS A 502 3.11 -20.49 11.21
N PRO A 503 2.89 -21.75 11.60
CA PRO A 503 1.60 -22.10 12.17
C PRO A 503 1.40 -21.15 13.35
N LEU A 504 0.23 -20.52 13.39
CA LEU A 504 -0.22 -19.80 14.59
C LEU A 504 0.01 -20.75 15.77
N PRO A 505 0.63 -20.32 16.87
CA PRO A 505 0.70 -21.17 18.05
C PRO A 505 -0.72 -21.56 18.39
N SER A 506 -0.97 -22.86 18.36
CA SER A 506 -2.21 -23.45 18.83
C SER A 506 -2.43 -22.92 20.24
N GLY A 507 -3.54 -22.19 20.41
CA GLY A 507 -3.86 -21.51 21.65
C GLY A 507 -3.86 -22.46 22.83
N GLU A 508 -2.84 -22.38 23.66
CA GLU A 508 -2.95 -22.74 25.06
C GLU A 508 -3.72 -21.60 25.74
N SER A 509 -4.95 -21.91 26.06
CA SER A 509 -5.79 -21.13 26.93
C SER A 509 -5.22 -21.14 28.36
N SER A 510 -4.29 -20.27 28.65
CA SER A 510 -4.00 -19.90 30.04
C SER A 510 -4.96 -18.79 30.43
N GLY A 511 -6.07 -19.19 31.03
CA GLY A 511 -6.98 -18.31 31.71
C GLY A 511 -6.24 -17.58 32.86
N ASN A 512 -6.07 -16.29 32.68
CA ASN A 512 -5.74 -15.40 33.78
C ASN A 512 -6.99 -14.59 34.10
N PRO A 513 -7.64 -14.79 35.26
CA PRO A 513 -8.82 -14.02 35.61
C PRO A 513 -8.44 -12.55 35.85
N LEU A 514 -9.20 -11.66 35.28
CA LEU A 514 -9.15 -10.22 35.58
C LEU A 514 -9.40 -10.00 37.08
N PRO A 515 -8.64 -9.13 37.75
CA PRO A 515 -8.96 -8.76 39.13
C PRO A 515 -10.27 -7.95 39.15
N SER A 516 -11.18 -8.43 39.95
CA SER A 516 -12.43 -7.76 40.32
C SER A 516 -12.13 -6.41 40.98
N GLY A 517 -12.57 -5.32 40.33
CA GLY A 517 -12.50 -3.98 40.89
C GLY A 517 -13.40 -3.83 42.11
N GLU A 518 -12.82 -3.55 43.23
CA GLU A 518 -13.52 -3.00 44.40
C GLU A 518 -13.97 -1.58 44.09
N ARG A 519 -15.27 -1.36 44.31
CA ARG A 519 -15.86 -0.03 44.46
C ARG A 519 -15.57 0.46 45.87
N ALA A 520 -15.02 1.65 45.98
CA ALA A 520 -15.15 2.44 47.20
C ALA A 520 -15.03 3.94 46.89
N GLY A 521 -16.03 4.70 47.37
CA GLY A 521 -15.95 6.06 47.81
C GLY A 521 -16.01 7.16 46.75
#